data_060bd930215e5e283a70835af8dfdb9d
#
_entry.id   060bd930215e5e283a70835af8dfdb9d
#
_cell.length_a   1.000
_cell.length_b   1.000
_cell.length_c   1.000
_cell.angle_alpha   90.00
_cell.angle_beta   90.00
_cell.angle_gamma   90.00
#
_symmetry.space_group_name_H-M   'P 1'
#
loop_
_entity.id
_entity.type
_entity.pdbx_description
1 polymer ?
#
loop_
_entity_poly.entity_id
_entity_poly.type
_entity_poly.pdbx_seq_one_letter_code
_entity_poly.pdbx_strand_id
1 'polypeptide(L)'
;MHAARRFVTFLVSLSAILPLAAQAQSPYPSKPIKFIVPFPAGSGIDSTARFIGQKIAQQTGQTVVVENIPGANGFIAAQGVARAAPDGYTVFVTAATTQVLNPLLYNKLPYDPVKDFAPVTRISMQPMLLVVRATNIELKTVQDLTALAKKTPGKLAFASGNATSRIAGELFSQLTGAEMLHVPYKGIPQGLTDLLGSQVDVMYPDMATGLAQVRSGNLRALAVTGTARNPALPDVPTMSEAGLAGFDLFTWTAAYVPAKTPKVVIDRVNELFNEALTSKDAAAFFGKGGNTAAPSTPAELEAFAKSELEKWGKIVRAANIPRE
;
A
#
# COMPACT_ATOMS: atom_id res chain seq x y z
N MET A 1 -43.69 91.06 -0.27
CA MET A 1 -44.43 90.17 -1.17
C MET A 1 -43.39 89.37 -1.99
N HIS A 2 -42.84 88.26 -1.55
CA HIS A 2 -42.04 87.33 -2.38
C HIS A 2 -42.18 85.96 -1.81
N ALA A 3 -42.82 85.03 -2.54
CA ALA A 3 -43.01 83.62 -2.21
C ALA A 3 -41.75 82.87 -2.58
N ALA A 4 -41.13 82.22 -1.62
CA ALA A 4 -39.99 81.31 -1.86
C ALA A 4 -40.50 79.88 -2.04
N ARG A 5 -40.32 79.31 -3.24
CA ARG A 5 -40.55 77.90 -3.58
C ARG A 5 -39.40 77.12 -3.11
N ARG A 6 -39.62 76.22 -2.16
CA ARG A 6 -38.66 75.16 -1.75
C ARG A 6 -38.81 73.92 -2.66
N PHE A 7 -37.79 73.64 -3.46
CA PHE A 7 -37.64 72.38 -4.19
C PHE A 7 -37.01 71.34 -3.24
N VAL A 8 -37.77 70.35 -2.94
CA VAL A 8 -37.23 69.13 -2.22
C VAL A 8 -36.80 68.13 -3.25
N THR A 9 -35.48 67.94 -3.40
CA THR A 9 -34.89 66.92 -4.27
C THR A 9 -34.88 65.61 -3.53
N PHE A 10 -35.67 64.61 -3.96
CA PHE A 10 -35.68 63.27 -3.45
C PHE A 10 -34.56 62.44 -4.17
N LEU A 11 -33.46 62.18 -3.47
CA LEU A 11 -32.40 61.29 -3.95
C LEU A 11 -32.87 59.85 -3.73
N VAL A 12 -33.28 59.11 -4.77
CA VAL A 12 -33.56 57.71 -4.75
C VAL A 12 -32.21 56.93 -4.88
N SER A 13 -31.70 56.47 -3.78
CA SER A 13 -30.51 55.59 -3.74
C SER A 13 -30.89 54.21 -4.30
N LEU A 14 -30.58 53.97 -5.57
CA LEU A 14 -30.72 52.66 -6.20
C LEU A 14 -29.57 51.75 -5.71
N SER A 15 -29.81 51.01 -4.64
CA SER A 15 -28.88 49.96 -4.15
C SER A 15 -28.81 48.85 -5.17
N ALA A 16 -27.75 48.80 -5.98
CA ALA A 16 -27.44 47.71 -6.87
C ALA A 16 -27.13 46.47 -6.04
N ILE A 17 -28.09 45.55 -5.90
CA ILE A 17 -27.91 44.21 -5.39
C ILE A 17 -27.14 43.43 -6.49
N LEU A 18 -25.81 43.40 -6.40
CA LEU A 18 -24.99 42.47 -7.17
C LEU A 18 -25.33 41.06 -6.70
N PRO A 19 -25.83 40.17 -7.59
CA PRO A 19 -25.93 38.75 -7.23
C PRO A 19 -24.52 38.24 -6.97
N LEU A 20 -24.22 37.84 -5.71
CA LEU A 20 -23.11 36.94 -5.46
C LEU A 20 -23.39 35.68 -6.29
N ALA A 21 -22.80 35.61 -7.48
CA ALA A 21 -22.73 34.35 -8.21
C ALA A 21 -21.99 33.37 -7.29
N ALA A 22 -22.75 32.51 -6.59
CA ALA A 22 -22.20 31.35 -5.93
C ALA A 22 -21.45 30.61 -7.03
N GLN A 23 -20.12 30.67 -7.01
CA GLN A 23 -19.30 29.83 -7.87
C GLN A 23 -19.66 28.41 -7.50
N ALA A 24 -20.52 27.81 -8.31
CA ALA A 24 -20.79 26.38 -8.24
C ALA A 24 -19.42 25.70 -8.43
N GLN A 25 -18.85 25.20 -7.34
CA GLN A 25 -17.64 24.43 -7.41
C GLN A 25 -17.91 23.29 -8.38
N SER A 26 -17.12 23.23 -9.46
CA SER A 26 -17.22 22.13 -10.42
C SER A 26 -17.16 20.80 -9.66
N PRO A 27 -18.04 19.84 -9.98
CA PRO A 27 -18.08 18.60 -9.24
C PRO A 27 -16.70 17.92 -9.27
N TYR A 28 -16.22 17.49 -8.11
CA TYR A 28 -14.96 16.73 -8.01
C TYR A 28 -15.12 15.34 -8.65
N PRO A 29 -14.14 14.87 -9.49
CA PRO A 29 -12.96 15.57 -9.97
C PRO A 29 -13.24 16.39 -11.25
N SER A 30 -12.63 17.58 -11.37
CA SER A 30 -12.72 18.47 -12.56
C SER A 30 -11.39 18.64 -13.29
N LYS A 31 -10.31 18.02 -12.79
CA LYS A 31 -8.96 18.02 -13.36
C LYS A 31 -8.28 16.65 -13.12
N PRO A 32 -7.14 16.34 -13.75
CA PRO A 32 -6.43 15.09 -13.55
C PRO A 32 -6.10 14.81 -12.08
N ILE A 33 -6.26 13.56 -11.65
CA ILE A 33 -5.88 13.08 -10.32
C ILE A 33 -4.50 12.43 -10.40
N LYS A 34 -3.64 12.69 -9.41
CA LYS A 34 -2.33 12.08 -9.29
C LYS A 34 -2.34 11.01 -8.19
N PHE A 35 -1.97 9.77 -8.54
CA PHE A 35 -1.69 8.71 -7.59
C PHE A 35 -0.19 8.63 -7.34
N ILE A 36 0.23 8.88 -6.11
CA ILE A 36 1.61 8.70 -5.67
C ILE A 36 1.76 7.31 -5.09
N VAL A 37 2.69 6.53 -5.66
CA VAL A 37 3.01 5.16 -5.26
C VAL A 37 4.45 5.12 -4.73
N PRO A 38 4.70 4.71 -3.46
CA PRO A 38 6.03 4.72 -2.84
C PRO A 38 6.92 3.55 -3.25
N PHE A 39 6.56 2.82 -4.29
CA PHE A 39 7.29 1.63 -4.77
C PHE A 39 7.56 1.70 -6.27
N PRO A 40 8.56 0.93 -6.77
CA PRO A 40 8.91 0.93 -8.17
C PRO A 40 7.75 0.51 -9.09
N ALA A 41 7.81 0.98 -10.34
CA ALA A 41 6.96 0.45 -11.41
C ALA A 41 7.15 -1.07 -11.54
N GLY A 42 6.06 -1.78 -11.87
CA GLY A 42 6.02 -3.25 -11.95
C GLY A 42 5.86 -3.96 -10.60
N SER A 43 5.80 -3.22 -9.47
CA SER A 43 5.38 -3.80 -8.19
C SER A 43 3.87 -4.11 -8.18
N GLY A 44 3.44 -5.00 -7.27
CA GLY A 44 2.02 -5.34 -7.14
C GLY A 44 1.12 -4.14 -6.86
N ILE A 45 1.60 -3.18 -6.04
CA ILE A 45 0.86 -1.96 -5.75
C ILE A 45 0.82 -0.98 -6.94
N ASP A 46 1.86 -0.91 -7.76
CA ASP A 46 1.86 -0.11 -9.00
C ASP A 46 0.80 -0.63 -9.96
N SER A 47 0.76 -1.94 -10.20
CA SER A 47 -0.25 -2.59 -11.04
C SER A 47 -1.67 -2.33 -10.52
N THR A 48 -1.87 -2.39 -9.21
CA THR A 48 -3.15 -2.10 -8.55
C THR A 48 -3.55 -0.62 -8.71
N ALA A 49 -2.62 0.31 -8.51
CA ALA A 49 -2.88 1.74 -8.68
C ALA A 49 -3.28 2.08 -10.12
N ARG A 50 -2.60 1.48 -11.12
CA ARG A 50 -2.93 1.68 -12.55
C ARG A 50 -4.31 1.10 -12.89
N PHE A 51 -4.64 -0.08 -12.39
CA PHE A 51 -5.97 -0.67 -12.56
C PHE A 51 -7.07 0.25 -12.00
N ILE A 52 -6.94 0.69 -10.75
CA ILE A 52 -7.90 1.59 -10.11
C ILE A 52 -7.97 2.93 -10.86
N GLY A 53 -6.81 3.51 -11.21
CA GLY A 53 -6.73 4.76 -11.95
C GLY A 53 -7.45 4.70 -13.30
N GLN A 54 -7.31 3.59 -14.04
CA GLN A 54 -8.06 3.37 -15.28
C GLN A 54 -9.57 3.32 -15.03
N LYS A 55 -10.03 2.64 -13.98
CA LYS A 55 -11.46 2.57 -13.63
C LYS A 55 -12.01 3.94 -13.25
N ILE A 56 -11.31 4.70 -12.43
CA ILE A 56 -11.71 6.06 -12.06
C ILE A 56 -11.74 6.98 -13.28
N ALA A 57 -10.77 6.86 -14.19
CA ALA A 57 -10.80 7.63 -15.43
C ALA A 57 -12.02 7.30 -16.31
N GLN A 58 -12.42 6.02 -16.38
CA GLN A 58 -13.64 5.59 -17.08
C GLN A 58 -14.91 6.15 -16.43
N GLN A 59 -14.96 6.22 -15.09
CA GLN A 59 -16.12 6.71 -14.33
C GLN A 59 -16.30 8.22 -14.43
N THR A 60 -15.20 8.97 -14.47
CA THR A 60 -15.22 10.44 -14.30
C THR A 60 -14.88 11.22 -15.56
N GLY A 61 -14.32 10.57 -16.57
CA GLY A 61 -13.74 11.24 -17.74
C GLY A 61 -12.43 11.98 -17.44
N GLN A 62 -11.92 11.95 -16.19
CA GLN A 62 -10.69 12.63 -15.79
C GLN A 62 -9.50 11.68 -15.81
N THR A 63 -8.36 12.14 -16.31
CA THR A 63 -7.14 11.33 -16.33
C THR A 63 -6.64 11.05 -14.91
N VAL A 64 -6.19 9.81 -14.66
CA VAL A 64 -5.45 9.45 -13.45
C VAL A 64 -4.01 9.15 -13.82
N VAL A 65 -3.06 9.92 -13.26
CA VAL A 65 -1.61 9.75 -13.49
C VAL A 65 -1.00 9.02 -12.31
N VAL A 66 -0.37 7.86 -12.56
CA VAL A 66 0.36 7.11 -11.53
C VAL A 66 1.82 7.50 -11.58
N GLU A 67 2.32 8.06 -10.48
CA GLU A 67 3.71 8.48 -10.29
C GLU A 67 4.38 7.59 -9.23
N ASN A 68 5.42 6.87 -9.63
CA ASN A 68 6.19 6.01 -8.73
C ASN A 68 7.36 6.80 -8.14
N ILE A 69 7.41 6.91 -6.80
CA ILE A 69 8.47 7.59 -6.04
C ILE A 69 9.08 6.59 -5.04
N PRO A 70 9.90 5.64 -5.52
CA PRO A 70 10.48 4.61 -4.65
C PRO A 70 11.68 5.15 -3.84
N GLY A 71 11.97 4.45 -2.74
CA GLY A 71 13.17 4.68 -1.92
C GLY A 71 12.87 4.95 -0.46
N ALA A 72 13.85 4.64 0.39
CA ALA A 72 13.79 4.79 1.84
C ALA A 72 12.48 4.27 2.46
N ASN A 73 12.05 3.07 2.09
CA ASN A 73 10.76 2.48 2.52
C ASN A 73 9.55 3.42 2.35
N GLY A 74 9.57 4.25 1.29
CA GLY A 74 8.47 5.16 0.95
C GLY A 74 8.50 6.51 1.67
N PHE A 75 9.53 6.85 2.42
CA PHE A 75 9.64 8.13 3.15
C PHE A 75 9.51 9.33 2.22
N ILE A 76 10.18 9.28 1.06
CA ILE A 76 10.20 10.38 0.10
C ILE A 76 8.78 10.66 -0.43
N ALA A 77 8.10 9.61 -0.84
CA ALA A 77 6.72 9.70 -1.33
C ALA A 77 5.76 10.19 -0.23
N ALA A 78 5.84 9.61 0.98
CA ALA A 78 5.00 9.97 2.11
C ALA A 78 5.18 11.46 2.48
N GLN A 79 6.43 11.94 2.59
CA GLN A 79 6.72 13.35 2.88
C GLN A 79 6.19 14.28 1.77
N GLY A 80 6.29 13.87 0.50
CA GLY A 80 5.76 14.63 -0.63
C GLY A 80 4.25 14.77 -0.56
N VAL A 81 3.53 13.68 -0.27
CA VAL A 81 2.06 13.71 -0.14
C VAL A 81 1.62 14.48 1.10
N ALA A 82 2.30 14.32 2.24
CA ALA A 82 1.99 15.06 3.48
C ALA A 82 1.99 16.58 3.28
N ARG A 83 2.80 17.07 2.34
CA ARG A 83 2.93 18.51 1.99
C ARG A 83 2.10 18.95 0.78
N ALA A 84 1.42 18.03 0.12
CA ALA A 84 0.61 18.32 -1.05
C ALA A 84 -0.63 19.16 -0.68
N ALA A 85 -1.22 19.82 -1.67
CA ALA A 85 -2.47 20.54 -1.49
C ALA A 85 -3.58 19.60 -1.03
N PRO A 86 -4.36 19.96 0.02
CA PRO A 86 -5.42 19.12 0.55
C PRO A 86 -6.73 19.26 -0.26
N ASP A 87 -6.62 19.13 -1.58
CA ASP A 87 -7.72 19.31 -2.53
C ASP A 87 -8.24 18.00 -3.14
N GLY A 88 -7.67 16.86 -2.70
CA GLY A 88 -8.03 15.52 -3.16
C GLY A 88 -7.40 15.09 -4.48
N TYR A 89 -6.67 15.96 -5.18
CA TYR A 89 -6.03 15.62 -6.47
C TYR A 89 -4.66 14.95 -6.34
N THR A 90 -4.14 14.84 -5.12
CA THR A 90 -2.98 13.99 -4.80
C THR A 90 -3.44 12.90 -3.86
N VAL A 91 -3.46 11.66 -4.34
CA VAL A 91 -3.85 10.47 -3.58
C VAL A 91 -2.63 9.59 -3.35
N PHE A 92 -2.37 9.22 -2.11
CA PHE A 92 -1.31 8.32 -1.73
C PHE A 92 -1.81 6.87 -1.76
N VAL A 93 -1.44 6.13 -2.80
CA VAL A 93 -1.73 4.70 -2.90
C VAL A 93 -0.54 3.95 -2.32
N THR A 94 -0.69 3.45 -1.11
CA THR A 94 0.41 2.93 -0.31
C THR A 94 0.09 1.58 0.36
N ALA A 95 1.00 1.10 1.18
CA ALA A 95 0.92 -0.18 1.87
C ALA A 95 1.15 -0.02 3.39
N ALA A 96 0.99 -1.12 4.13
CA ALA A 96 1.31 -1.22 5.55
C ALA A 96 2.68 -0.63 5.91
N THR A 97 3.66 -0.71 5.00
CA THR A 97 5.02 -0.19 5.18
C THR A 97 5.02 1.25 5.70
N THR A 98 4.38 2.18 5.00
CA THR A 98 4.45 3.60 5.36
C THR A 98 3.55 3.97 6.52
N GLN A 99 2.41 3.29 6.68
CA GLN A 99 1.39 3.68 7.65
C GLN A 99 1.56 2.99 9.02
N VAL A 100 2.16 1.80 9.02
CA VAL A 100 2.23 0.95 10.22
C VAL A 100 3.66 0.50 10.54
N LEU A 101 4.42 0.04 9.55
CA LEU A 101 5.69 -0.64 9.83
C LEU A 101 6.84 0.34 10.03
N ASN A 102 6.91 1.41 9.26
CA ASN A 102 7.97 2.41 9.42
C ASN A 102 7.98 3.01 10.84
N PRO A 103 6.85 3.37 11.47
CA PRO A 103 6.83 3.80 12.88
C PRO A 103 7.41 2.80 13.86
N LEU A 104 7.38 1.51 13.52
CA LEU A 104 7.91 0.44 14.38
C LEU A 104 9.40 0.18 14.15
N LEU A 105 9.90 0.42 12.93
CA LEU A 105 11.26 0.08 12.50
C LEU A 105 12.25 1.25 12.55
N TYR A 106 11.76 2.50 12.58
CA TYR A 106 12.63 3.69 12.54
C TYR A 106 12.42 4.58 13.76
N ASN A 107 13.53 5.15 14.25
CA ASN A 107 13.50 6.08 15.39
C ASN A 107 12.97 7.47 14.99
N LYS A 108 13.20 7.88 13.73
CA LYS A 108 12.75 9.16 13.19
C LYS A 108 12.12 8.96 11.82
N LEU A 109 10.93 9.54 11.65
CA LEU A 109 10.24 9.59 10.37
C LEU A 109 10.12 11.05 9.91
N PRO A 110 10.25 11.33 8.60
CA PRO A 110 10.03 12.68 8.07
C PRO A 110 8.55 13.03 7.89
N TYR A 111 7.64 12.19 8.37
CA TYR A 111 6.19 12.35 8.34
C TYR A 111 5.55 11.65 9.55
N ASP A 112 4.33 12.04 9.88
CA ASP A 112 3.50 11.38 10.90
C ASP A 112 2.38 10.59 10.18
N PRO A 113 2.37 9.25 10.24
CA PRO A 113 1.40 8.44 9.50
C PRO A 113 -0.06 8.67 9.94
N VAL A 114 -0.28 9.21 11.14
CA VAL A 114 -1.62 9.47 11.68
C VAL A 114 -2.05 10.92 11.44
N LYS A 115 -1.14 11.88 11.65
CA LYS A 115 -1.50 13.31 11.61
C LYS A 115 -1.41 13.93 10.21
N ASP A 116 -0.58 13.39 9.33
CA ASP A 116 -0.31 13.99 8.03
C ASP A 116 -1.24 13.46 6.92
N PHE A 117 -2.01 12.41 7.19
CA PHE A 117 -2.89 11.76 6.21
C PHE A 117 -4.30 11.56 6.73
N ALA A 118 -5.26 11.71 5.84
CA ALA A 118 -6.63 11.27 6.05
C ALA A 118 -6.88 9.95 5.30
N PRO A 119 -7.45 8.92 5.96
CA PRO A 119 -7.77 7.66 5.33
C PRO A 119 -8.86 7.82 4.27
N VAL A 120 -8.76 7.07 3.18
CA VAL A 120 -9.79 6.99 2.12
C VAL A 120 -10.43 5.62 2.12
N THR A 121 -9.69 4.57 1.73
CA THR A 121 -10.19 3.19 1.71
C THR A 121 -9.04 2.20 1.77
N ARG A 122 -9.28 1.04 2.36
CA ARG A 122 -8.43 -0.12 2.15
C ARG A 122 -8.67 -0.63 0.73
N ILE A 123 -7.61 -1.05 0.05
CA ILE A 123 -7.67 -1.50 -1.34
C ILE A 123 -7.66 -3.03 -1.39
N SER A 124 -6.67 -3.64 -0.76
CA SER A 124 -6.52 -5.10 -0.78
C SER A 124 -5.84 -5.62 0.49
N MET A 125 -6.09 -6.89 0.76
CA MET A 125 -5.33 -7.70 1.72
C MET A 125 -4.78 -8.92 1.00
N GLN A 126 -3.56 -9.32 1.33
CA GLN A 126 -2.90 -10.44 0.67
C GLN A 126 -1.84 -11.07 1.57
N PRO A 127 -1.68 -12.39 1.52
CA PRO A 127 -0.50 -13.04 2.07
C PRO A 127 0.72 -12.73 1.20
N MET A 128 1.90 -13.05 1.71
CA MET A 128 3.13 -13.11 0.92
C MET A 128 3.45 -14.57 0.60
N LEU A 129 4.38 -14.76 -0.32
CA LEU A 129 4.97 -16.07 -0.62
C LEU A 129 6.36 -16.17 0.01
N LEU A 130 6.70 -17.31 0.54
CA LEU A 130 8.11 -17.69 0.76
C LEU A 130 8.58 -18.39 -0.50
N VAL A 131 9.54 -17.79 -1.21
CA VAL A 131 10.03 -18.33 -2.49
C VAL A 131 11.53 -18.51 -2.51
N VAL A 132 11.95 -19.50 -3.30
CA VAL A 132 13.33 -19.81 -3.67
C VAL A 132 13.41 -20.05 -5.18
N ARG A 133 14.62 -20.07 -5.77
CA ARG A 133 14.76 -20.47 -7.17
C ARG A 133 14.26 -21.90 -7.40
N ALA A 134 13.53 -22.11 -8.48
CA ALA A 134 13.05 -23.45 -8.84
C ALA A 134 14.20 -24.43 -9.17
N THR A 135 15.32 -23.90 -9.65
CA THR A 135 16.55 -24.66 -9.95
C THR A 135 17.31 -25.15 -8.72
N ASN A 136 17.01 -24.59 -7.52
CA ASN A 136 17.57 -25.10 -6.28
C ASN A 136 16.82 -26.38 -5.88
N ILE A 137 17.38 -27.52 -6.24
CA ILE A 137 16.76 -28.84 -6.01
C ILE A 137 16.77 -29.32 -4.56
N GLU A 138 17.60 -28.70 -3.72
CA GLU A 138 17.71 -29.03 -2.28
C GLU A 138 16.60 -28.34 -1.46
N LEU A 139 16.07 -27.21 -1.92
CA LEU A 139 15.05 -26.44 -1.21
C LEU A 139 13.65 -26.72 -1.78
N LYS A 140 12.98 -27.74 -1.26
CA LYS A 140 11.62 -28.13 -1.67
C LYS A 140 10.56 -27.75 -0.64
N THR A 141 10.94 -27.64 0.62
CA THR A 141 10.06 -27.39 1.76
C THR A 141 10.62 -26.30 2.67
N VAL A 142 9.80 -25.79 3.56
CA VAL A 142 10.22 -24.87 4.63
C VAL A 142 11.24 -25.55 5.57
N GLN A 143 11.08 -26.84 5.78
CA GLN A 143 11.99 -27.65 6.61
C GLN A 143 13.37 -27.77 5.97
N ASP A 144 13.46 -27.97 4.65
CA ASP A 144 14.75 -28.01 3.93
C ASP A 144 15.49 -26.69 4.07
N LEU A 145 14.77 -25.56 3.87
CA LEU A 145 15.33 -24.22 4.04
C LEU A 145 15.83 -24.01 5.48
N THR A 146 15.03 -24.41 6.47
CA THR A 146 15.39 -24.30 7.88
C THR A 146 16.62 -25.12 8.21
N ALA A 147 16.69 -26.36 7.72
CA ALA A 147 17.82 -27.25 7.96
C ALA A 147 19.11 -26.72 7.32
N LEU A 148 19.03 -26.23 6.07
CA LEU A 148 20.17 -25.65 5.38
C LEU A 148 20.67 -24.39 6.07
N ALA A 149 19.78 -23.47 6.44
CA ALA A 149 20.13 -22.24 7.13
C ALA A 149 20.79 -22.48 8.49
N LYS A 150 20.32 -23.49 9.26
CA LYS A 150 20.96 -23.90 10.50
C LYS A 150 22.34 -24.55 10.30
N LYS A 151 22.50 -25.30 9.21
CA LYS A 151 23.79 -25.95 8.88
C LYS A 151 24.84 -24.90 8.44
N THR A 152 24.40 -23.79 7.90
CA THR A 152 25.26 -22.73 7.33
C THR A 152 24.88 -21.35 7.85
N PRO A 153 25.02 -21.07 9.17
CA PRO A 153 24.59 -19.81 9.78
C PRO A 153 25.14 -18.59 9.04
N GLY A 154 24.28 -17.61 8.72
CA GLY A 154 24.64 -16.36 8.05
C GLY A 154 25.12 -16.50 6.60
N LYS A 155 25.05 -17.69 5.98
CA LYS A 155 25.46 -17.91 4.58
C LYS A 155 24.32 -17.68 3.58
N LEU A 156 23.08 -18.09 3.95
CA LEU A 156 21.92 -17.83 3.10
C LEU A 156 21.50 -16.37 3.24
N ALA A 157 21.23 -15.76 2.10
CA ALA A 157 20.77 -14.37 2.04
C ALA A 157 19.26 -14.31 1.71
N PHE A 158 18.52 -13.51 2.47
CA PHE A 158 17.14 -13.21 2.11
C PHE A 158 16.99 -11.76 1.64
N ALA A 159 16.30 -11.58 0.51
CA ALA A 159 16.00 -10.28 -0.04
C ALA A 159 14.74 -9.68 0.58
N SER A 160 14.75 -8.38 0.84
CA SER A 160 13.52 -7.62 1.13
C SER A 160 13.36 -6.42 0.22
N GLY A 161 12.17 -6.20 -0.30
CA GLY A 161 11.83 -5.03 -1.12
C GLY A 161 10.93 -4.02 -0.41
N ASN A 162 10.57 -4.28 0.85
CA ASN A 162 9.79 -3.41 1.73
C ASN A 162 9.86 -3.92 3.18
N ALA A 163 9.31 -3.14 4.12
CA ALA A 163 9.33 -3.48 5.54
C ALA A 163 8.61 -4.80 5.85
N THR A 164 7.51 -5.13 5.16
CA THR A 164 6.77 -6.38 5.39
C THR A 164 7.61 -7.61 5.06
N SER A 165 8.30 -7.59 3.90
CA SER A 165 9.18 -8.70 3.50
C SER A 165 10.41 -8.83 4.38
N ARG A 166 10.94 -7.72 4.92
CA ARG A 166 11.99 -7.73 5.94
C ARG A 166 11.51 -8.44 7.20
N ILE A 167 10.38 -8.00 7.77
CA ILE A 167 9.84 -8.60 9.00
C ILE A 167 9.54 -10.09 8.81
N ALA A 168 9.08 -10.51 7.62
CA ALA A 168 8.85 -11.92 7.33
C ALA A 168 10.15 -12.75 7.40
N GLY A 169 11.25 -12.26 6.85
CA GLY A 169 12.56 -12.91 6.94
C GLY A 169 13.11 -12.95 8.36
N GLU A 170 13.02 -11.86 9.10
CA GLU A 170 13.45 -11.77 10.50
C GLU A 170 12.61 -12.69 11.40
N LEU A 171 11.28 -12.71 11.21
CA LEU A 171 10.39 -13.62 11.96
C LEU A 171 10.70 -15.09 11.65
N PHE A 172 11.00 -15.41 10.39
CA PHE A 172 11.46 -16.76 10.05
C PHE A 172 12.73 -17.13 10.81
N SER A 173 13.74 -16.27 10.80
CA SER A 173 14.99 -16.47 11.53
C SER A 173 14.76 -16.67 13.03
N GLN A 174 13.90 -15.85 13.61
CA GLN A 174 13.57 -15.93 15.03
C GLN A 174 12.83 -17.23 15.40
N LEU A 175 11.79 -17.60 14.64
CA LEU A 175 10.99 -18.79 14.94
C LEU A 175 11.74 -20.11 14.70
N THR A 176 12.65 -20.12 13.75
CA THR A 176 13.43 -21.30 13.41
C THR A 176 14.76 -21.36 14.15
N GLY A 177 15.28 -20.25 14.67
CA GLY A 177 16.67 -20.14 15.15
C GLY A 177 17.71 -20.27 14.03
N ALA A 178 17.33 -20.03 12.78
CA ALA A 178 18.20 -20.07 11.61
C ALA A 178 18.65 -18.64 11.24
N GLU A 179 19.97 -18.42 11.18
CA GLU A 179 20.53 -17.11 10.81
C GLU A 179 20.62 -16.98 9.29
N MET A 180 20.02 -15.92 8.75
CA MET A 180 20.12 -15.51 7.35
C MET A 180 20.59 -14.07 7.23
N LEU A 181 21.36 -13.77 6.19
CA LEU A 181 21.80 -12.41 5.88
C LEU A 181 20.68 -11.60 5.24
N HIS A 182 20.29 -10.49 5.82
CA HIS A 182 19.31 -9.57 5.23
C HIS A 182 19.95 -8.70 4.14
N VAL A 183 19.36 -8.69 2.93
CA VAL A 183 19.77 -7.84 1.80
C VAL A 183 18.59 -6.94 1.40
N PRO A 184 18.65 -5.62 1.70
CA PRO A 184 17.59 -4.69 1.37
C PRO A 184 17.65 -4.22 -0.09
N TYR A 185 16.48 -4.10 -0.72
CA TYR A 185 16.27 -3.55 -2.07
C TYR A 185 15.29 -2.38 -2.03
N LYS A 186 15.30 -1.55 -3.08
CA LYS A 186 14.33 -0.44 -3.23
C LYS A 186 12.89 -0.92 -3.48
N GLY A 187 12.71 -2.18 -3.84
CA GLY A 187 11.40 -2.78 -4.09
C GLY A 187 11.49 -4.26 -4.47
N ILE A 188 10.35 -4.93 -4.48
CA ILE A 188 10.22 -6.36 -4.77
C ILE A 188 10.80 -6.75 -6.14
N PRO A 189 10.57 -6.00 -7.25
CA PRO A 189 11.08 -6.40 -8.55
C PRO A 189 12.61 -6.56 -8.61
N GLN A 190 13.37 -5.67 -7.96
CA GLN A 190 14.83 -5.74 -7.94
C GLN A 190 15.32 -6.97 -7.15
N GLY A 191 14.72 -7.22 -5.96
CA GLY A 191 15.06 -8.42 -5.17
C GLY A 191 14.74 -9.72 -5.90
N LEU A 192 13.63 -9.77 -6.68
CA LEU A 192 13.29 -10.92 -7.50
C LEU A 192 14.31 -11.13 -8.64
N THR A 193 14.79 -10.06 -9.27
CA THR A 193 15.83 -10.14 -10.29
C THR A 193 17.10 -10.78 -9.72
N ASP A 194 17.53 -10.34 -8.54
CA ASP A 194 18.73 -10.86 -7.88
C ASP A 194 18.52 -12.28 -7.32
N LEU A 195 17.31 -12.62 -6.89
CA LEU A 195 16.96 -14.02 -6.54
C LEU A 195 17.08 -14.93 -7.76
N LEU A 196 16.54 -14.53 -8.92
CA LEU A 196 16.67 -15.29 -10.16
C LEU A 196 18.13 -15.37 -10.63
N GLY A 197 18.90 -14.30 -10.42
CA GLY A 197 20.34 -14.21 -10.73
C GLY A 197 21.26 -14.87 -9.70
N SER A 198 20.73 -15.57 -8.69
CA SER A 198 21.53 -16.27 -7.66
C SER A 198 22.37 -15.36 -6.75
N GLN A 199 22.01 -14.06 -6.65
CA GLN A 199 22.69 -13.13 -5.73
C GLN A 199 22.15 -13.23 -4.30
N VAL A 200 20.90 -13.69 -4.16
CA VAL A 200 20.26 -14.02 -2.89
C VAL A 200 19.55 -15.36 -3.02
N ASP A 201 19.17 -15.96 -1.89
CA ASP A 201 18.67 -17.35 -1.86
C ASP A 201 17.16 -17.42 -1.64
N VAL A 202 16.60 -16.47 -0.89
CA VAL A 202 15.23 -16.48 -0.38
C VAL A 202 14.60 -15.12 -0.51
N MET A 203 13.30 -15.07 -0.72
CA MET A 203 12.54 -13.83 -0.68
C MET A 203 11.11 -14.03 -0.20
N TYR A 204 10.52 -12.96 0.33
CA TYR A 204 9.09 -12.87 0.67
C TYR A 204 8.41 -11.80 -0.20
N PRO A 205 8.16 -12.07 -1.50
CA PRO A 205 7.45 -11.13 -2.37
C PRO A 205 5.97 -11.07 -2.03
N ASP A 206 5.31 -9.98 -2.45
CA ASP A 206 3.85 -9.93 -2.49
C ASP A 206 3.30 -11.00 -3.44
N MET A 207 2.03 -11.36 -3.20
CA MET A 207 1.39 -12.44 -3.94
C MET A 207 1.39 -12.21 -5.45
N ALA A 208 1.10 -10.98 -5.91
CA ALA A 208 0.98 -10.69 -7.35
C ALA A 208 2.29 -10.87 -8.11
N THR A 209 3.40 -10.34 -7.56
CA THR A 209 4.72 -10.43 -8.21
C THR A 209 5.34 -11.82 -8.06
N GLY A 210 5.19 -12.46 -6.90
CA GLY A 210 5.71 -13.80 -6.65
C GLY A 210 4.99 -14.88 -7.46
N LEU A 211 3.66 -14.83 -7.52
CA LEU A 211 2.83 -15.81 -8.24
C LEU A 211 3.16 -15.87 -9.74
N ALA A 212 3.45 -14.73 -10.36
CA ALA A 212 3.84 -14.69 -11.77
C ALA A 212 5.11 -15.53 -12.03
N GLN A 213 6.12 -15.42 -11.16
CA GLN A 213 7.37 -16.16 -11.26
C GLN A 213 7.22 -17.66 -10.89
N VAL A 214 6.33 -17.98 -9.97
CA VAL A 214 6.01 -19.36 -9.63
C VAL A 214 5.29 -20.06 -10.79
N ARG A 215 4.31 -19.42 -11.41
CA ARG A 215 3.56 -19.94 -12.58
C ARG A 215 4.44 -20.12 -13.81
N SER A 216 5.45 -19.26 -13.99
CA SER A 216 6.41 -19.41 -15.09
C SER A 216 7.49 -20.49 -14.84
N GLY A 217 7.49 -21.11 -13.65
CA GLY A 217 8.45 -22.14 -13.26
C GLY A 217 9.84 -21.60 -12.89
N ASN A 218 10.02 -20.28 -12.77
CA ASN A 218 11.30 -19.67 -12.39
C ASN A 218 11.56 -19.77 -10.89
N LEU A 219 10.49 -19.64 -10.08
CA LEU A 219 10.56 -19.77 -8.63
C LEU A 219 9.70 -20.91 -8.13
N ARG A 220 10.07 -21.44 -6.96
CA ARG A 220 9.29 -22.39 -6.18
C ARG A 220 8.76 -21.68 -4.95
N ALA A 221 7.43 -21.73 -4.73
CA ALA A 221 6.82 -21.31 -3.48
C ALA A 221 6.95 -22.47 -2.46
N LEU A 222 7.55 -22.18 -1.33
CA LEU A 222 7.67 -23.14 -0.22
C LEU A 222 6.47 -23.03 0.73
N ALA A 223 5.93 -21.82 0.91
CA ALA A 223 4.74 -21.58 1.74
C ALA A 223 4.09 -20.21 1.40
N VAL A 224 2.85 -20.05 1.87
CA VAL A 224 2.15 -18.75 1.97
C VAL A 224 2.14 -18.30 3.43
N THR A 225 2.23 -16.97 3.66
CA THR A 225 2.30 -16.42 5.03
C THR A 225 0.94 -16.25 5.70
N GLY A 226 -0.16 -16.46 4.97
CA GLY A 226 -1.52 -16.32 5.50
C GLY A 226 -1.97 -17.49 6.35
N THR A 227 -3.13 -17.33 7.00
CA THR A 227 -3.76 -18.36 7.87
C THR A 227 -4.39 -19.53 7.10
N ALA A 228 -4.59 -19.37 5.79
CA ALA A 228 -5.12 -20.40 4.90
C ALA A 228 -4.32 -20.43 3.59
N ARG A 229 -4.35 -21.58 2.92
CA ARG A 229 -3.77 -21.75 1.58
C ARG A 229 -4.44 -20.77 0.60
N ASN A 230 -3.64 -20.28 -0.35
CA ASN A 230 -4.18 -19.37 -1.36
C ASN A 230 -4.83 -20.17 -2.50
N PRO A 231 -6.07 -19.85 -2.94
CA PRO A 231 -6.74 -20.54 -4.04
C PRO A 231 -5.95 -20.55 -5.36
N ALA A 232 -5.07 -19.56 -5.58
CA ALA A 232 -4.20 -19.49 -6.76
C ALA A 232 -3.02 -20.49 -6.71
N LEU A 233 -2.71 -21.06 -5.53
CA LEU A 233 -1.65 -22.03 -5.24
C LEU A 233 -2.13 -23.05 -4.20
N PRO A 234 -3.13 -23.89 -4.51
CA PRO A 234 -3.79 -24.77 -3.51
C PRO A 234 -2.86 -25.83 -2.92
N ASP A 235 -1.81 -26.20 -3.63
CA ASP A 235 -0.83 -27.18 -3.19
C ASP A 235 0.27 -26.60 -2.30
N VAL A 236 0.41 -25.27 -2.22
CA VAL A 236 1.40 -24.60 -1.39
C VAL A 236 0.86 -24.45 0.03
N PRO A 237 1.55 -25.03 1.04
CA PRO A 237 1.10 -24.96 2.42
C PRO A 237 1.20 -23.54 2.99
N THR A 238 0.49 -23.29 4.09
CA THR A 238 0.76 -22.13 4.94
C THR A 238 2.06 -22.33 5.74
N MET A 239 2.66 -21.25 6.23
CA MET A 239 3.81 -21.34 7.14
C MET A 239 3.46 -22.16 8.40
N SER A 240 2.24 -22.03 8.90
CA SER A 240 1.74 -22.79 10.05
C SER A 240 1.63 -24.31 9.73
N GLU A 241 1.06 -24.70 8.59
CA GLU A 241 1.03 -26.09 8.12
C GLU A 241 2.45 -26.66 7.92
N ALA A 242 3.40 -25.79 7.55
CA ALA A 242 4.81 -26.14 7.43
C ALA A 242 5.57 -26.12 8.78
N GLY A 243 4.86 -26.09 9.91
CA GLY A 243 5.44 -26.23 11.25
C GLY A 243 5.88 -24.93 11.92
N LEU A 244 5.65 -23.76 11.31
CA LEU A 244 5.96 -22.46 11.89
C LEU A 244 4.69 -21.78 12.44
N ALA A 245 4.21 -22.30 13.57
CA ALA A 245 3.07 -21.71 14.27
C ALA A 245 3.34 -20.25 14.65
N GLY A 246 2.32 -19.39 14.52
CA GLY A 246 2.44 -17.95 14.80
C GLY A 246 2.97 -17.13 13.63
N PHE A 247 3.30 -17.75 12.50
CA PHE A 247 3.65 -17.06 11.28
C PHE A 247 2.38 -16.70 10.50
N ASP A 248 1.69 -15.66 10.95
CA ASP A 248 0.47 -15.14 10.32
C ASP A 248 0.69 -13.69 9.89
N LEU A 249 1.18 -13.52 8.67
CA LEU A 249 1.50 -12.22 8.10
C LEU A 249 0.68 -11.96 6.84
N PHE A 250 -0.05 -10.87 6.88
CA PHE A 250 -0.71 -10.27 5.72
C PHE A 250 -0.12 -8.89 5.46
N THR A 251 0.08 -8.56 4.21
CA THR A 251 0.26 -7.18 3.79
C THR A 251 -1.05 -6.62 3.27
N TRP A 252 -1.17 -5.32 3.26
CA TRP A 252 -2.35 -4.63 2.76
C TRP A 252 -1.97 -3.35 2.05
N THR A 253 -2.83 -2.92 1.15
CA THR A 253 -2.70 -1.65 0.44
C THR A 253 -3.92 -0.79 0.72
N ALA A 254 -3.73 0.52 0.71
CA ALA A 254 -4.78 1.49 0.99
C ALA A 254 -4.50 2.83 0.28
N ALA A 255 -5.54 3.63 0.19
CA ALA A 255 -5.50 4.99 -0.30
C ALA A 255 -5.64 5.98 0.85
N TYR A 256 -4.83 7.04 0.81
CA TYR A 256 -4.86 8.18 1.72
C TYR A 256 -4.78 9.48 0.94
N VAL A 257 -5.17 10.57 1.58
CA VAL A 257 -4.99 11.94 1.07
C VAL A 257 -4.34 12.80 2.15
N PRO A 258 -3.84 14.02 1.86
CA PRO A 258 -3.35 14.93 2.91
C PRO A 258 -4.40 15.16 4.00
N ALA A 259 -3.98 15.22 5.26
CA ALA A 259 -4.86 15.25 6.44
C ALA A 259 -5.94 16.34 6.42
N LYS A 260 -5.64 17.51 5.80
CA LYS A 260 -6.57 18.66 5.76
C LYS A 260 -7.54 18.63 4.58
N THR A 261 -7.62 17.51 3.84
CA THR A 261 -8.57 17.37 2.72
C THR A 261 -10.00 17.43 3.25
N PRO A 262 -10.89 18.24 2.64
CA PRO A 262 -12.27 18.35 3.09
C PRO A 262 -13.01 17.01 3.06
N LYS A 263 -13.84 16.74 4.07
CA LYS A 263 -14.57 15.48 4.21
C LYS A 263 -15.37 15.12 2.95
N VAL A 264 -16.04 16.09 2.33
CA VAL A 264 -16.84 15.87 1.11
C VAL A 264 -15.97 15.35 -0.05
N VAL A 265 -14.72 15.78 -0.12
CA VAL A 265 -13.76 15.30 -1.13
C VAL A 265 -13.28 13.90 -0.79
N ILE A 266 -12.97 13.64 0.50
CA ILE A 266 -12.57 12.29 0.97
C ILE A 266 -13.70 11.28 0.65
N ASP A 267 -14.94 11.62 0.98
CA ASP A 267 -16.11 10.77 0.72
C ASP A 267 -16.24 10.46 -0.78
N ARG A 268 -16.04 11.47 -1.65
CA ARG A 268 -16.11 11.27 -3.10
C ARG A 268 -14.94 10.42 -3.63
N VAL A 269 -13.73 10.60 -3.14
CA VAL A 269 -12.59 9.75 -3.48
C VAL A 269 -12.84 8.30 -3.01
N ASN A 270 -13.39 8.11 -1.80
CA ASN A 270 -13.77 6.81 -1.28
C ASN A 270 -14.78 6.10 -2.20
N GLU A 271 -15.85 6.80 -2.62
CA GLU A 271 -16.84 6.27 -3.57
C GLU A 271 -16.18 5.78 -4.86
N LEU A 272 -15.36 6.63 -5.50
CA LEU A 272 -14.68 6.30 -6.75
C LEU A 272 -13.78 5.05 -6.63
N PHE A 273 -13.03 4.95 -5.53
CA PHE A 273 -12.21 3.76 -5.27
C PHE A 273 -13.07 2.53 -5.03
N ASN A 274 -14.12 2.63 -4.21
CA ASN A 274 -14.95 1.49 -3.86
C ASN A 274 -15.76 0.96 -5.07
N GLU A 275 -16.26 1.85 -5.93
CA GLU A 275 -16.85 1.46 -7.20
C GLU A 275 -15.85 0.69 -8.10
N ALA A 276 -14.62 1.19 -8.19
CA ALA A 276 -13.55 0.52 -8.95
C ALA A 276 -13.25 -0.88 -8.37
N LEU A 277 -13.16 -0.99 -7.02
CA LEU A 277 -12.78 -2.21 -6.29
C LEU A 277 -13.88 -3.27 -6.27
N THR A 278 -15.16 -2.89 -6.40
CA THR A 278 -16.31 -3.82 -6.42
C THR A 278 -16.74 -4.21 -7.83
N SER A 279 -16.09 -3.68 -8.86
CA SER A 279 -16.40 -4.00 -10.25
C SER A 279 -16.09 -5.48 -10.59
N LYS A 280 -16.78 -6.04 -11.59
CA LYS A 280 -16.50 -7.42 -12.09
C LYS A 280 -15.04 -7.59 -12.52
N ASP A 281 -14.46 -6.56 -13.13
CA ASP A 281 -13.07 -6.58 -13.57
C ASP A 281 -12.10 -6.59 -12.38
N ALA A 282 -12.48 -5.97 -11.25
CA ALA A 282 -11.67 -6.01 -10.02
C ALA A 282 -11.58 -7.44 -9.48
N ALA A 283 -12.69 -8.18 -9.41
CA ALA A 283 -12.66 -9.57 -8.96
C ALA A 283 -11.72 -10.43 -9.82
N ALA A 284 -11.76 -10.25 -11.14
CA ALA A 284 -10.85 -10.94 -12.06
C ALA A 284 -9.39 -10.49 -11.90
N PHE A 285 -9.15 -9.18 -11.78
CA PHE A 285 -7.81 -8.62 -11.60
C PHE A 285 -7.15 -9.11 -10.31
N PHE A 286 -7.82 -8.96 -9.18
CA PHE A 286 -7.28 -9.38 -7.88
C PHE A 286 -7.14 -10.90 -7.79
N GLY A 287 -8.15 -11.67 -8.24
CA GLY A 287 -8.11 -13.13 -8.24
C GLY A 287 -6.98 -13.71 -9.08
N LYS A 288 -6.69 -13.11 -10.27
CA LYS A 288 -5.54 -13.49 -11.09
C LYS A 288 -4.22 -13.30 -10.36
N GLY A 289 -4.09 -12.25 -9.54
CA GLY A 289 -2.93 -11.98 -8.71
C GLY A 289 -2.91 -12.75 -7.39
N GLY A 290 -3.91 -13.60 -7.09
CA GLY A 290 -4.02 -14.29 -5.82
C GLY A 290 -4.34 -13.37 -4.62
N ASN A 291 -4.86 -12.18 -4.89
CA ASN A 291 -5.21 -11.15 -3.92
C ASN A 291 -6.72 -11.05 -3.74
N THR A 292 -7.14 -10.34 -2.70
CA THR A 292 -8.55 -10.03 -2.44
C THR A 292 -8.72 -8.51 -2.34
N ALA A 293 -9.65 -7.96 -3.12
CA ALA A 293 -10.09 -6.59 -2.93
C ALA A 293 -10.78 -6.46 -1.55
N ALA A 294 -10.50 -5.38 -0.84
CA ALA A 294 -10.97 -5.20 0.52
C ALA A 294 -11.42 -3.75 0.78
N PRO A 295 -12.38 -3.21 -0.02
CA PRO A 295 -12.86 -1.85 0.14
C PRO A 295 -13.38 -1.60 1.55
N SER A 296 -13.27 -0.36 2.00
CA SER A 296 -13.72 0.06 3.33
C SER A 296 -14.17 1.52 3.32
N THR A 297 -14.84 1.92 4.37
CA THR A 297 -15.02 3.34 4.70
C THR A 297 -13.72 3.94 5.24
N PRO A 298 -13.57 5.28 5.26
CA PRO A 298 -12.44 5.95 5.90
C PRO A 298 -12.29 5.56 7.38
N ALA A 299 -13.39 5.50 8.13
CA ALA A 299 -13.39 5.14 9.55
C ALA A 299 -12.95 3.70 9.81
N GLU A 300 -13.39 2.76 8.96
CA GLU A 300 -12.93 1.36 9.04
C GLU A 300 -11.44 1.23 8.73
N LEU A 301 -10.91 1.99 7.75
CA LEU A 301 -9.48 2.00 7.46
C LEU A 301 -8.68 2.56 8.65
N GLU A 302 -9.14 3.63 9.30
CA GLU A 302 -8.51 4.21 10.46
C GLU A 302 -8.42 3.20 11.62
N ALA A 303 -9.55 2.58 11.96
CA ALA A 303 -9.63 1.57 13.00
C ALA A 303 -8.74 0.36 12.68
N PHE A 304 -8.75 -0.09 11.42
CA PHE A 304 -7.90 -1.18 10.94
C PHE A 304 -6.42 -0.85 11.06
N ALA A 305 -5.97 0.32 10.59
CA ALA A 305 -4.56 0.73 10.68
C ALA A 305 -4.07 0.79 12.14
N LYS A 306 -4.92 1.23 13.06
CA LYS A 306 -4.60 1.23 14.49
C LYS A 306 -4.44 -0.19 15.03
N SER A 307 -5.34 -1.11 14.70
CA SER A 307 -5.24 -2.51 15.13
C SER A 307 -4.00 -3.21 14.54
N GLU A 308 -3.66 -2.91 13.29
CA GLU A 308 -2.46 -3.41 12.64
C GLU A 308 -1.18 -2.88 13.30
N LEU A 309 -1.14 -1.61 13.71
CA LEU A 309 0.00 -1.06 14.44
C LEU A 309 0.27 -1.83 15.75
N GLU A 310 -0.79 -2.19 16.48
CA GLU A 310 -0.68 -3.00 17.69
C GLU A 310 -0.21 -4.43 17.39
N LYS A 311 -0.80 -5.09 16.37
CA LYS A 311 -0.43 -6.44 15.93
C LYS A 311 1.03 -6.51 15.50
N TRP A 312 1.44 -5.65 14.57
CA TRP A 312 2.81 -5.62 14.06
C TRP A 312 3.82 -5.20 15.13
N GLY A 313 3.42 -4.32 16.04
CA GLY A 313 4.25 -3.95 17.18
C GLY A 313 4.58 -5.14 18.08
N LYS A 314 3.64 -6.07 18.29
CA LYS A 314 3.88 -7.31 19.03
C LYS A 314 4.88 -8.21 18.25
N ILE A 315 4.70 -8.36 16.93
CA ILE A 315 5.57 -9.19 16.07
C ILE A 315 6.99 -8.63 16.05
N VAL A 316 7.16 -7.33 15.81
CA VAL A 316 8.49 -6.68 15.75
C VAL A 316 9.25 -6.82 17.07
N ARG A 317 8.55 -6.66 18.21
CA ARG A 317 9.16 -6.88 19.54
C ARG A 317 9.52 -8.34 19.77
N ALA A 318 8.61 -9.27 19.44
CA ALA A 318 8.86 -10.71 19.61
C ALA A 318 10.04 -11.19 18.75
N ALA A 319 10.18 -10.66 17.54
CA ALA A 319 11.28 -10.96 16.64
C ALA A 319 12.59 -10.20 16.98
N ASN A 320 12.60 -9.38 18.04
CA ASN A 320 13.75 -8.56 18.44
C ASN A 320 14.33 -7.71 17.29
N ILE A 321 13.49 -7.22 16.37
CA ILE A 321 13.93 -6.43 15.23
C ILE A 321 14.36 -5.04 15.73
N PRO A 322 15.63 -4.64 15.53
CA PRO A 322 16.12 -3.34 16.01
C PRO A 322 15.50 -2.20 15.20
N ARG A 323 15.29 -1.06 15.87
CA ARG A 323 14.94 0.21 15.22
C ARG A 323 16.20 0.85 14.65
N GLU A 324 16.08 1.40 13.46
CA GLU A 324 17.11 2.15 12.74
C GLU A 324 16.99 3.65 12.97
#